data_22562720944a98c5dccc445ab7db3e24
#
_entry.id   22562720944a98c5dccc445ab7db3e24
#
_cell.length_a   1.000
_cell.length_b   1.000
_cell.length_c   1.000
_cell.angle_alpha   90.00
_cell.angle_beta   90.00
_cell.angle_gamma   90.00
#
_symmetry.space_group_name_H-M   'P 1'
#
loop_
_entity.id
_entity.type
_entity.pdbx_description
1 polymer ?
#
loop_
_entity_poly.entity_id
_entity_poly.type
_entity_poly.pdbx_seq_one_letter_code
_entity_poly.pdbx_strand_id
1 'polypeptide(L)'
;MGARLEYNAYIEKSNLSPRLNLNYQIAHNIKANLAVGRYYQAPFNAMLIFGGEDTKDLDFYHADQVALGMEYLPFEDTRITLEYYQKEFKDMPMEEILVDRKGSDSLGDFRNIGAGRSEGIEFFIQKKFSNNWYSTLSYSHSVSEGIDPRKSQTVYYPWDYDYRDVVSLVGGYKIRYMDYDWYNRYKETMFASVTSW
;
A
#
# COMPACT_ATOMS: atom_id res chain seq x y z
N MET A 1 5.22 9.19 18.72
CA MET A 1 5.11 10.44 17.98
C MET A 1 6.38 10.63 17.16
N GLY A 2 6.27 11.22 15.96
CA GLY A 2 7.41 11.52 15.09
C GLY A 2 7.08 12.66 14.16
N ALA A 3 8.13 13.29 13.63
CA ALA A 3 8.01 14.28 12.57
C ALA A 3 9.18 14.07 11.59
N ARG A 4 8.92 14.28 10.31
CA ARG A 4 9.93 14.19 9.25
C ARG A 4 9.98 15.54 8.54
N LEU A 5 11.16 16.14 8.50
CA LEU A 5 11.44 17.34 7.72
C LEU A 5 12.02 16.91 6.36
N GLU A 6 11.48 17.43 5.28
CA GLU A 6 11.97 17.22 3.92
C GLU A 6 12.24 18.57 3.26
N TYR A 7 13.32 18.65 2.50
CA TYR A 7 13.69 19.77 1.67
C TYR A 7 13.94 19.31 0.25
N ASN A 8 13.34 19.98 -0.72
CA ASN A 8 13.62 19.76 -2.13
C ASN A 8 14.37 20.97 -2.70
N ALA A 9 15.59 20.73 -3.16
CA ALA A 9 16.49 21.79 -3.62
C ALA A 9 16.07 22.37 -4.98
N TYR A 10 15.29 21.65 -5.80
CA TYR A 10 14.87 22.13 -7.11
C TYR A 10 13.75 23.16 -7.00
N ILE A 11 12.75 22.88 -6.16
CA ILE A 11 11.63 23.81 -5.90
C ILE A 11 11.90 24.74 -4.72
N GLU A 12 13.06 24.59 -4.04
CA GLU A 12 13.53 25.39 -2.89
C GLU A 12 12.52 25.46 -1.72
N LYS A 13 11.75 24.37 -1.50
CA LYS A 13 10.72 24.30 -0.47
C LYS A 13 11.00 23.20 0.55
N SER A 14 10.47 23.39 1.75
CA SER A 14 10.55 22.41 2.84
C SER A 14 9.20 22.16 3.48
N ASN A 15 8.96 20.92 3.92
CA ASN A 15 7.73 20.56 4.62
C ASN A 15 7.99 19.64 5.80
N LEU A 16 7.13 19.73 6.82
CA LEU A 16 7.16 18.90 8.02
C LEU A 16 5.98 17.94 8.02
N SER A 17 6.28 16.64 8.08
CA SER A 17 5.32 15.54 8.11
C SER A 17 5.12 15.03 9.55
N PRO A 18 4.12 15.52 10.32
CA PRO A 18 3.84 15.03 11.66
C PRO A 18 3.15 13.66 11.62
N ARG A 19 3.49 12.79 12.57
CA ARG A 19 2.93 11.44 12.69
C ARG A 19 2.70 11.07 14.14
N LEU A 20 1.56 10.44 14.41
CA LEU A 20 1.21 9.88 15.71
C LEU A 20 0.85 8.41 15.53
N ASN A 21 1.50 7.52 16.29
CA ASN A 21 1.12 6.14 16.38
C ASN A 21 0.85 5.81 17.85
N LEU A 22 -0.29 5.21 18.12
CA LEU A 22 -0.70 4.73 19.43
C LEU A 22 -0.94 3.23 19.34
N ASN A 23 -0.38 2.49 20.28
CA ASN A 23 -0.63 1.06 20.44
C ASN A 23 -1.15 0.83 21.84
N TYR A 24 -2.25 0.10 21.95
CA TYR A 24 -2.89 -0.20 23.22
C TYR A 24 -3.13 -1.70 23.35
N GLN A 25 -2.62 -2.28 24.44
CA GLN A 25 -2.83 -3.68 24.78
C GLN A 25 -4.16 -3.82 25.49
N ILE A 26 -5.17 -4.35 24.79
CA ILE A 26 -6.52 -4.55 25.35
C ILE A 26 -6.55 -5.77 26.25
N ALA A 27 -5.93 -6.87 25.80
CA ALA A 27 -5.78 -8.11 26.56
C ALA A 27 -4.40 -8.72 26.23
N HIS A 28 -3.99 -9.78 26.92
CA HIS A 28 -2.67 -10.37 26.68
C HIS A 28 -2.42 -10.79 25.23
N ASN A 29 -3.49 -11.10 24.50
CA ASN A 29 -3.45 -11.57 23.10
C ASN A 29 -4.18 -10.64 22.12
N ILE A 30 -4.62 -9.45 22.54
CA ILE A 30 -5.33 -8.47 21.70
C ILE A 30 -4.67 -7.10 21.83
N LYS A 31 -4.30 -6.51 20.71
CA LYS A 31 -3.79 -5.15 20.60
C LYS A 31 -4.64 -4.32 19.65
N ALA A 32 -4.85 -3.06 19.98
CA ALA A 32 -5.38 -2.05 19.07
C ALA A 32 -4.26 -1.07 18.71
N ASN A 33 -4.31 -0.58 17.49
CA ASN A 33 -3.41 0.44 16.98
C ASN A 33 -4.20 1.55 16.28
N LEU A 34 -3.70 2.77 16.44
CA LEU A 34 -4.17 3.97 15.76
C LEU A 34 -2.94 4.66 15.17
N ALA A 35 -2.98 4.95 13.88
CA ALA A 35 -1.99 5.77 13.21
C ALA A 35 -2.68 6.97 12.55
N VAL A 36 -2.15 8.15 12.79
CA VAL A 36 -2.62 9.41 12.17
C VAL A 36 -1.39 10.18 11.72
N GLY A 37 -1.43 10.73 10.52
CA GLY A 37 -0.30 11.52 10.04
C GLY A 37 -0.60 12.27 8.77
N ARG A 38 0.20 13.31 8.54
CA ARG A 38 0.31 14.00 7.27
C ARG A 38 1.63 13.63 6.62
N TYR A 39 1.58 13.25 5.37
CA TYR A 39 2.73 12.76 4.60
C TYR A 39 2.91 13.66 3.39
N TYR A 40 3.94 14.47 3.40
CA TYR A 40 4.31 15.29 2.25
C TYR A 40 5.20 14.53 1.30
N GLN A 41 5.04 14.81 0.02
CA GLN A 41 5.88 14.24 -1.04
C GLN A 41 6.18 15.34 -2.07
N ALA A 42 7.44 15.43 -2.47
CA ALA A 42 7.84 16.32 -3.55
C ALA A 42 7.26 15.82 -4.90
N PRO A 43 7.03 16.72 -5.86
CA PRO A 43 6.68 16.34 -7.21
C PRO A 43 7.69 15.33 -7.79
N PHE A 44 7.21 14.48 -8.66
CA PHE A 44 8.00 13.41 -9.26
C PHE A 44 9.16 13.99 -10.11
N ASN A 45 10.38 13.50 -9.93
CA ASN A 45 11.58 14.05 -10.55
C ASN A 45 11.50 14.17 -12.07
N ALA A 46 10.89 13.19 -12.76
CA ALA A 46 10.75 13.28 -14.20
C ALA A 46 9.81 14.45 -14.62
N MET A 47 8.77 14.73 -13.84
CA MET A 47 7.91 15.89 -14.05
C MET A 47 8.70 17.20 -13.89
N LEU A 48 9.53 17.31 -12.86
CA LEU A 48 10.37 18.48 -12.62
C LEU A 48 11.41 18.71 -13.72
N ILE A 49 11.93 17.63 -14.33
CA ILE A 49 12.97 17.71 -15.38
C ILE A 49 12.35 17.99 -16.76
N PHE A 50 11.25 17.33 -17.09
CA PHE A 50 10.66 17.36 -18.43
C PHE A 50 9.48 18.33 -18.56
N GLY A 51 8.93 18.83 -17.46
CA GLY A 51 7.74 19.70 -17.43
C GLY A 51 8.02 21.19 -17.70
N GLY A 52 9.27 21.59 -17.93
CA GLY A 52 9.64 22.97 -18.23
C GLY A 52 9.92 23.85 -17.00
N GLU A 53 10.10 25.17 -17.20
CA GLU A 53 10.47 26.10 -16.14
C GLU A 53 9.36 26.29 -15.10
N ASP A 54 8.11 26.17 -15.51
CA ASP A 54 6.93 26.38 -14.67
C ASP A 54 6.78 25.33 -13.55
N THR A 55 7.50 24.19 -13.67
CA THR A 55 7.52 23.17 -12.62
C THR A 55 8.24 23.62 -11.33
N LYS A 56 8.99 24.72 -11.36
CA LYS A 56 9.61 25.32 -10.16
C LYS A 56 8.58 25.93 -9.20
N ASP A 57 7.41 26.30 -9.73
CA ASP A 57 6.31 26.87 -8.93
C ASP A 57 5.52 25.81 -8.19
N LEU A 58 5.73 24.53 -8.52
CA LEU A 58 5.08 23.42 -7.83
C LEU A 58 5.43 23.38 -6.35
N ASP A 59 4.53 22.83 -5.57
CA ASP A 59 4.72 22.58 -4.15
C ASP A 59 4.67 21.08 -3.83
N PHE A 60 5.03 20.72 -2.62
CA PHE A 60 4.78 19.39 -2.10
C PHE A 60 3.28 19.13 -2.09
N TYR A 61 2.88 17.97 -2.53
CA TYR A 61 1.55 17.44 -2.25
C TYR A 61 1.56 16.60 -0.98
N HIS A 62 0.39 16.36 -0.43
CA HIS A 62 0.31 15.61 0.81
C HIS A 62 -0.85 14.61 0.85
N ALA A 63 -0.68 13.62 1.72
CA ALA A 63 -1.74 12.71 2.11
C ALA A 63 -2.00 12.82 3.62
N ASP A 64 -3.23 13.13 3.99
CA ASP A 64 -3.72 12.98 5.36
C ASP A 64 -4.22 11.54 5.52
N GLN A 65 -3.68 10.82 6.49
CA GLN A 65 -3.97 9.41 6.70
C GLN A 65 -4.41 9.13 8.12
N VAL A 66 -5.45 8.31 8.24
CA VAL A 66 -5.88 7.65 9.49
C VAL A 66 -5.92 6.15 9.23
N ALA A 67 -5.39 5.36 10.16
CA ALA A 67 -5.51 3.92 10.17
C ALA A 67 -5.86 3.43 11.57
N LEU A 68 -6.83 2.52 11.64
CA LEU A 68 -7.26 1.84 12.85
C LEU A 68 -7.08 0.35 12.65
N GLY A 69 -6.36 -0.31 13.55
CA GLY A 69 -6.09 -1.73 13.44
C GLY A 69 -6.33 -2.48 14.74
N MET A 70 -6.59 -3.76 14.59
CA MET A 70 -6.66 -4.71 15.69
C MET A 70 -5.84 -5.95 15.34
N GLU A 71 -5.00 -6.39 16.27
CA GLU A 71 -4.23 -7.62 16.20
C GLU A 71 -4.74 -8.58 17.25
N TYR A 72 -4.98 -9.82 16.85
CA TYR A 72 -5.35 -10.92 17.72
C TYR A 72 -4.39 -12.09 17.53
N LEU A 73 -3.85 -12.60 18.62
CA LEU A 73 -2.94 -13.73 18.68
C LEU A 73 -3.64 -14.91 19.38
N PRO A 74 -4.47 -15.70 18.65
CA PRO A 74 -5.19 -16.83 19.28
C PRO A 74 -4.24 -17.92 19.78
N PHE A 75 -3.10 -18.09 19.12
CA PHE A 75 -2.04 -19.05 19.45
C PHE A 75 -0.67 -18.40 19.23
N GLU A 76 0.39 -18.98 19.80
CA GLU A 76 1.76 -18.45 19.66
C GLU A 76 2.27 -18.41 18.20
N ASP A 77 1.72 -19.27 17.35
CA ASP A 77 2.08 -19.38 15.95
C ASP A 77 1.08 -18.70 15.00
N THR A 78 -0.01 -18.14 15.49
CA THR A 78 -1.10 -17.61 14.68
C THR A 78 -1.38 -16.15 15.02
N ARG A 79 -1.41 -15.32 13.96
CA ARG A 79 -1.69 -13.89 14.03
C ARG A 79 -2.85 -13.56 13.09
N ILE A 80 -3.81 -12.81 13.58
CA ILE A 80 -4.93 -12.28 12.82
C ILE A 80 -4.90 -10.76 12.95
N THR A 81 -5.01 -10.04 11.85
CA THR A 81 -5.13 -8.58 11.88
C THR A 81 -6.32 -8.12 11.03
N LEU A 82 -6.96 -7.08 11.51
CA LEU A 82 -7.99 -6.32 10.80
C LEU A 82 -7.60 -4.86 10.86
N GLU A 83 -7.54 -4.20 9.73
CA GLU A 83 -7.20 -2.78 9.63
C GLU A 83 -8.20 -2.05 8.72
N TYR A 84 -8.64 -0.88 9.15
CA TYR A 84 -9.33 0.10 8.34
C TYR A 84 -8.41 1.30 8.14
N TYR A 85 -8.36 1.83 6.93
CA TYR A 85 -7.62 3.05 6.64
C TYR A 85 -8.41 4.00 5.75
N GLN A 86 -8.09 5.29 5.92
CA GLN A 86 -8.55 6.37 5.05
C GLN A 86 -7.37 7.28 4.74
N LYS A 87 -7.24 7.68 3.47
CA LYS A 87 -6.25 8.61 2.95
C LYS A 87 -6.93 9.68 2.10
N GLU A 88 -6.62 10.92 2.35
CA GLU A 88 -7.02 12.05 1.52
C GLU A 88 -5.78 12.67 0.90
N PHE A 89 -5.73 12.71 -0.42
CA PHE A 89 -4.63 13.30 -1.18
C PHE A 89 -5.02 14.70 -1.61
N LYS A 90 -4.14 15.68 -1.38
CA LYS A 90 -4.36 17.08 -1.71
C LYS A 90 -3.14 17.68 -2.39
N ASP A 91 -3.40 18.69 -3.19
CA ASP A 91 -2.38 19.45 -3.90
C ASP A 91 -1.52 18.60 -4.83
N MET A 92 -2.08 17.50 -5.37
CA MET A 92 -1.35 16.65 -6.31
C MET A 92 -1.04 17.44 -7.59
N PRO A 93 0.20 17.38 -8.10
CA PRO A 93 0.56 18.05 -9.33
C PRO A 93 -0.17 17.38 -10.51
N MET A 94 -0.94 18.17 -11.22
CA MET A 94 -1.69 17.74 -12.40
C MET A 94 -1.50 18.77 -13.51
N GLU A 95 -1.55 18.31 -14.74
CA GLU A 95 -1.51 19.19 -15.90
C GLU A 95 -2.84 19.91 -16.04
N GLU A 96 -2.79 21.26 -16.10
CA GLU A 96 -3.98 22.07 -16.32
C GLU A 96 -4.42 21.95 -17.79
N ILE A 97 -5.71 21.74 -18.01
CA ILE A 97 -6.25 21.70 -19.36
C ILE A 97 -6.85 23.04 -19.69
N LEU A 98 -6.25 23.68 -20.66
CA LEU A 98 -6.73 24.94 -21.20
C LEU A 98 -7.64 24.66 -22.39
N VAL A 99 -8.91 25.03 -22.27
CA VAL A 99 -9.86 24.98 -23.37
C VAL A 99 -9.85 26.35 -24.04
N ASP A 100 -9.42 26.43 -25.29
CA ASP A 100 -9.44 27.66 -26.05
C ASP A 100 -10.90 28.06 -26.43
N ARG A 101 -11.10 29.32 -26.88
CA ARG A 101 -12.42 29.81 -27.31
C ARG A 101 -13.01 29.04 -28.50
N LYS A 102 -12.23 28.18 -29.16
CA LYS A 102 -12.65 27.35 -30.30
C LYS A 102 -12.95 25.92 -29.87
N GLY A 103 -12.86 25.60 -28.55
CA GLY A 103 -13.08 24.27 -28.03
C GLY A 103 -11.93 23.28 -28.29
N SER A 104 -10.73 23.81 -28.58
CA SER A 104 -9.54 22.99 -28.70
C SER A 104 -8.86 22.89 -27.34
N ASP A 105 -8.66 21.66 -26.88
CA ASP A 105 -7.93 21.38 -25.64
C ASP A 105 -6.44 21.52 -25.92
N SER A 106 -5.76 22.33 -25.13
CA SER A 106 -4.30 22.41 -25.08
C SER A 106 -3.82 22.01 -23.69
N LEU A 107 -2.68 21.30 -23.65
CA LEU A 107 -2.02 21.00 -22.39
C LEU A 107 -1.43 22.30 -21.84
N GLY A 108 -1.78 22.60 -20.60
CA GLY A 108 -1.27 23.73 -19.84
C GLY A 108 -0.12 23.32 -18.93
N ASP A 109 0.19 24.21 -18.02
CA ASP A 109 1.27 23.98 -17.06
C ASP A 109 0.84 23.01 -15.94
N PHE A 110 1.83 22.38 -15.31
CA PHE A 110 1.60 21.60 -14.11
C PHE A 110 1.26 22.50 -12.93
N ARG A 111 0.19 22.17 -12.22
CA ARG A 111 -0.26 22.88 -11.01
C ARG A 111 -0.65 21.91 -9.90
N ASN A 112 -0.57 22.36 -8.66
CA ASN A 112 -1.01 21.60 -7.48
C ASN A 112 -2.54 21.68 -7.29
N ILE A 113 -3.30 21.14 -8.23
CA ILE A 113 -4.77 21.20 -8.26
C ILE A 113 -5.43 19.83 -8.07
N GLY A 114 -4.65 18.77 -8.04
CA GLY A 114 -5.15 17.41 -7.95
C GLY A 114 -5.59 17.05 -6.54
N ALA A 115 -6.66 16.27 -6.45
CA ALA A 115 -7.16 15.69 -5.22
C ALA A 115 -7.56 14.22 -5.43
N GLY A 116 -7.47 13.45 -4.36
CA GLY A 116 -7.85 12.04 -4.39
C GLY A 116 -8.20 11.53 -3.01
N ARG A 117 -8.79 10.35 -2.95
CA ARG A 117 -9.07 9.66 -1.70
C ARG A 117 -8.90 8.15 -1.89
N SER A 118 -8.51 7.49 -0.84
CA SER A 118 -8.46 6.02 -0.80
C SER A 118 -8.89 5.58 0.59
N GLU A 119 -9.81 4.62 0.64
CA GLU A 119 -10.24 4.01 1.89
C GLU A 119 -10.38 2.50 1.70
N GLY A 120 -10.15 1.73 2.76
CA GLY A 120 -10.23 0.30 2.65
C GLY A 120 -10.18 -0.42 3.98
N ILE A 121 -10.49 -1.72 3.90
CA ILE A 121 -10.39 -2.68 4.99
C ILE A 121 -9.44 -3.78 4.54
N GLU A 122 -8.48 -4.11 5.41
CA GLU A 122 -7.53 -5.19 5.20
C GLU A 122 -7.69 -6.24 6.28
N PHE A 123 -7.80 -7.48 5.86
CA PHE A 123 -7.86 -8.64 6.72
C PHE A 123 -6.68 -9.56 6.42
N PHE A 124 -5.98 -9.99 7.47
CA PHE A 124 -4.79 -10.81 7.31
C PHE A 124 -4.75 -11.89 8.37
N ILE A 125 -4.51 -13.13 7.94
CA ILE A 125 -4.23 -14.27 8.82
C ILE A 125 -2.88 -14.83 8.44
N GLN A 126 -2.03 -15.02 9.44
CA GLN A 126 -0.75 -15.70 9.28
C GLN A 126 -0.63 -16.81 10.30
N LYS A 127 -0.37 -18.02 9.82
CA LYS A 127 0.11 -19.13 10.64
C LYS A 127 1.58 -19.38 10.31
N LYS A 128 2.45 -19.21 11.29
CA LYS A 128 3.86 -19.58 11.19
C LYS A 128 4.00 -21.10 11.08
N PHE A 129 5.13 -21.54 10.55
CA PHE A 129 5.36 -22.97 10.41
C PHE A 129 5.33 -23.67 11.78
N SER A 130 4.30 -24.48 11.99
CA SER A 130 4.16 -25.38 13.13
C SER A 130 3.28 -26.57 12.70
N ASN A 131 3.43 -27.71 13.37
CA ASN A 131 2.70 -28.93 13.02
C ASN A 131 2.79 -29.29 11.51
N ASN A 132 3.97 -29.09 10.93
CA ASN A 132 4.31 -29.39 9.54
C ASN A 132 3.64 -28.52 8.47
N TRP A 133 2.98 -27.40 8.83
CA TRP A 133 2.38 -26.51 7.85
C TRP A 133 2.44 -25.04 8.26
N TYR A 134 2.34 -24.18 7.25
CA TYR A 134 2.18 -22.74 7.40
C TYR A 134 1.19 -22.22 6.37
N SER A 135 0.58 -21.09 6.66
CA SER A 135 -0.21 -20.40 5.66
C SER A 135 -0.30 -18.88 5.95
N THR A 136 -0.54 -18.13 4.89
CA THR A 136 -0.85 -16.70 4.95
C THR A 136 -2.01 -16.44 4.01
N LEU A 137 -3.06 -15.82 4.54
CA LEU A 137 -4.19 -15.31 3.78
C LEU A 137 -4.26 -13.81 3.98
N SER A 138 -4.33 -13.06 2.91
CA SER A 138 -4.67 -11.64 2.96
C SER A 138 -5.87 -11.35 2.05
N TYR A 139 -6.72 -10.47 2.51
CA TYR A 139 -7.83 -9.90 1.77
C TYR A 139 -7.87 -8.41 1.98
N SER A 140 -7.97 -7.66 0.90
CA SER A 140 -8.13 -6.20 0.93
C SER A 140 -9.34 -5.82 0.09
N HIS A 141 -10.21 -5.00 0.66
CA HIS A 141 -11.26 -4.30 -0.06
C HIS A 141 -10.98 -2.81 0.03
N SER A 142 -10.83 -2.14 -1.12
CA SER A 142 -10.50 -0.72 -1.15
C SER A 142 -11.17 0.02 -2.29
N VAL A 143 -11.38 1.31 -2.07
CA VAL A 143 -11.90 2.27 -3.05
C VAL A 143 -10.86 3.38 -3.18
N SER A 144 -10.41 3.64 -4.41
CA SER A 144 -9.42 4.69 -4.69
C SER A 144 -9.92 5.56 -5.84
N GLU A 145 -10.12 6.85 -5.56
CA GLU A 145 -10.73 7.80 -6.49
C GLU A 145 -9.96 9.12 -6.50
N GLY A 146 -9.99 9.81 -7.62
CA GLY A 146 -9.42 11.13 -7.76
C GLY A 146 -10.21 12.01 -8.69
N ILE A 147 -9.94 13.32 -8.67
CA ILE A 147 -10.51 14.24 -9.64
C ILE A 147 -9.80 14.08 -10.99
N ASP A 148 -10.57 14.22 -12.06
CA ASP A 148 -10.04 14.33 -13.43
C ASP A 148 -10.33 15.74 -13.95
N PRO A 149 -9.33 16.63 -14.05
CA PRO A 149 -9.56 18.01 -14.48
C PRO A 149 -10.15 18.13 -15.89
N ARG A 150 -10.01 17.08 -16.72
CA ARG A 150 -10.62 17.02 -18.07
C ARG A 150 -12.12 16.81 -18.03
N LYS A 151 -12.65 16.23 -16.95
CA LYS A 151 -14.06 15.95 -16.77
C LYS A 151 -14.70 16.95 -15.80
N SER A 152 -14.13 17.06 -14.61
CA SER A 152 -14.62 17.94 -13.56
C SER A 152 -13.59 18.04 -12.43
N GLN A 153 -13.44 19.23 -11.85
CA GLN A 153 -12.59 19.44 -10.65
C GLN A 153 -13.31 19.10 -9.34
N THR A 154 -14.59 18.72 -9.41
CA THR A 154 -15.41 18.46 -8.20
C THR A 154 -15.94 17.04 -8.11
N VAL A 155 -15.84 16.26 -9.19
CA VAL A 155 -16.36 14.89 -9.25
C VAL A 155 -15.18 13.91 -9.17
N TYR A 156 -15.29 12.96 -8.25
CA TYR A 156 -14.32 11.88 -8.10
C TYR A 156 -14.65 10.74 -9.06
N TYR A 157 -13.61 10.21 -9.67
CA TYR A 157 -13.65 9.05 -10.56
C TYR A 157 -12.68 7.99 -10.04
N PRO A 158 -12.99 6.70 -10.21
CA PRO A 158 -12.05 5.64 -9.88
C PRO A 158 -10.71 5.84 -10.60
N TRP A 159 -9.61 5.62 -9.90
CA TRP A 159 -8.28 5.59 -10.51
C TRP A 159 -8.13 4.34 -11.38
N ASP A 160 -7.25 4.39 -12.37
CA ASP A 160 -6.98 3.28 -13.29
C ASP A 160 -6.51 2.00 -12.58
N TYR A 161 -5.98 2.14 -11.37
CA TYR A 161 -5.50 1.04 -10.51
C TYR A 161 -6.40 0.80 -9.29
N ASP A 162 -7.68 1.14 -9.37
CA ASP A 162 -8.67 0.87 -8.33
C ASP A 162 -9.07 -0.62 -8.35
N TYR A 163 -8.26 -1.45 -7.72
CA TYR A 163 -8.57 -2.86 -7.50
C TYR A 163 -9.42 -3.01 -6.23
N ARG A 164 -10.72 -3.19 -6.41
CA ARG A 164 -11.70 -3.22 -5.31
C ARG A 164 -11.46 -4.36 -4.34
N ASP A 165 -11.16 -5.54 -4.85
CA ASP A 165 -11.00 -6.75 -4.06
C ASP A 165 -9.72 -7.48 -4.46
N VAL A 166 -8.83 -7.66 -3.50
CA VAL A 166 -7.58 -8.39 -3.69
C VAL A 166 -7.47 -9.50 -2.66
N VAL A 167 -7.29 -10.73 -3.12
CA VAL A 167 -7.07 -11.90 -2.27
C VAL A 167 -5.71 -12.50 -2.59
N SER A 168 -4.95 -12.82 -1.57
CA SER A 168 -3.70 -13.59 -1.70
C SER A 168 -3.68 -14.73 -0.69
N LEU A 169 -3.39 -15.93 -1.15
CA LEU A 169 -3.24 -17.13 -0.32
C LEU A 169 -1.90 -17.79 -0.62
N VAL A 170 -1.11 -17.97 0.41
CA VAL A 170 0.15 -18.72 0.35
C VAL A 170 0.16 -19.75 1.47
N GLY A 171 0.61 -20.96 1.19
CA GLY A 171 0.72 -21.98 2.20
C GLY A 171 1.64 -23.12 1.78
N GLY A 172 2.10 -23.87 2.75
CA GLY A 172 2.93 -25.04 2.50
C GLY A 172 2.78 -26.10 3.60
N TYR A 173 2.92 -27.34 3.19
CA TYR A 173 2.92 -28.48 4.08
C TYR A 173 4.19 -29.32 3.90
N LYS A 174 4.87 -29.62 5.00
CA LYS A 174 6.07 -30.44 5.01
C LYS A 174 5.71 -31.90 5.25
N ILE A 175 5.88 -32.71 4.24
CA ILE A 175 5.73 -34.15 4.32
C ILE A 175 7.10 -34.76 4.70
N ARG A 176 7.12 -35.57 5.75
CA ARG A 176 8.30 -36.36 6.12
C ARG A 176 8.15 -37.77 5.52
N TYR A 177 8.73 -37.97 4.36
CA TYR A 177 8.64 -39.24 3.66
C TYR A 177 9.15 -40.45 4.47
N MET A 178 10.10 -40.18 5.39
CA MET A 178 10.66 -41.21 6.27
C MET A 178 9.65 -41.79 7.26
N ASP A 179 8.55 -41.09 7.54
CA ASP A 179 7.50 -41.52 8.46
C ASP A 179 6.52 -42.49 7.79
N TYR A 180 6.65 -42.76 6.49
CA TYR A 180 5.77 -43.61 5.73
C TYR A 180 6.43 -44.97 5.40
N ASP A 181 5.73 -46.06 5.67
CA ASP A 181 6.19 -47.42 5.41
C ASP A 181 6.58 -47.68 3.95
N TRP A 182 5.84 -47.12 3.00
CA TRP A 182 6.15 -47.25 1.58
C TRP A 182 7.52 -46.62 1.25
N TYR A 183 7.86 -45.48 1.81
CA TYR A 183 9.16 -44.84 1.59
C TYR A 183 10.29 -45.70 2.17
N ASN A 184 10.14 -46.19 3.40
CA ASN A 184 11.12 -47.06 4.05
C ASN A 184 11.33 -48.36 3.30
N ARG A 185 10.29 -48.85 2.63
CA ARG A 185 10.36 -50.09 1.82
C ARG A 185 11.09 -49.88 0.50
N TYR A 186 10.95 -48.74 -0.16
CA TYR A 186 11.47 -48.49 -1.52
C TYR A 186 12.65 -47.50 -1.58
N LYS A 187 13.08 -46.94 -0.46
CA LYS A 187 14.16 -45.93 -0.42
C LYS A 187 15.45 -46.41 -1.09
N GLU A 188 15.88 -47.62 -0.85
CA GLU A 188 17.10 -48.17 -1.44
C GLU A 188 17.01 -48.31 -2.96
N THR A 189 15.85 -48.72 -3.48
CA THR A 189 15.60 -48.81 -4.92
C THR A 189 15.55 -47.43 -5.59
N MET A 190 14.97 -46.41 -4.92
CA MET A 190 14.89 -45.05 -5.43
C MET A 190 16.29 -44.38 -5.47
N PHE A 191 17.12 -44.59 -4.45
CA PHE A 191 18.48 -44.03 -4.44
C PHE A 191 19.44 -44.75 -5.37
N ALA A 192 19.30 -46.06 -5.55
CA ALA A 192 20.11 -46.84 -6.49
C ALA A 192 19.92 -46.39 -7.95
N SER A 193 18.74 -45.88 -8.31
CA SER A 193 18.45 -45.39 -9.66
C SER A 193 19.04 -43.99 -9.95
N VAL A 194 19.40 -43.23 -8.92
CA VAL A 194 20.00 -41.88 -9.05
C VAL A 194 21.52 -41.91 -9.13
N THR A 195 22.15 -42.96 -8.64
CA THR A 195 23.62 -43.12 -8.60
C THR A 195 24.22 -43.87 -9.78
N SER A 196 23.42 -44.27 -10.75
CA SER A 196 23.86 -45.03 -11.93
C SER A 196 24.09 -44.21 -13.21
N TRP A 197 24.46 -42.92 -13.06
CA TRP A 197 24.88 -42.04 -14.18
C TRP A 197 26.32 -41.57 -14.01
#